data_a0097358ef40032abf2dbf030fa49e59
#
_entry.id   a0097358ef40032abf2dbf030fa49e59
#
_cell.length_a   1.000
_cell.length_b   1.000
_cell.length_c   1.000
_cell.angle_alpha   90.00
_cell.angle_beta   90.00
_cell.angle_gamma   90.00
#
_symmetry.space_group_name_H-M   'P 1'
#
loop_
_entity.id
_entity.type
_entity.pdbx_description
1 polymer ?
#
loop_
_entity_poly.entity_id
_entity_poly.type
_entity_poly.pdbx_seq_one_letter_code
_entity_poly.pdbx_strand_id
1 'polypeptide(L)'
;MTAKKYDAVLACGGFGTRLKEITKDTPKPLYPVAGKSTLERCIQQLEYFDFKNLIITIGYKSKKFLKFIDELNQKYKVDIDIFEEENPLGECGALWVIKDKLCNDFVFINGDLIFSINFKKLSFFHMRLSSKLTLVTHTSDHPDDSDLVSVPNGTLVENIFLKSNNKNSEKNAYLGNSGIFMINKEVLDKLTAPKEKDSKSVFHFIVKKIFELKINIYSYNTTEYIKDMGTKTRFLKVEKDLENNLVYKNNYDFKQKALFVDRDNTLIYCDKDEYILNSLNLKFIDKNI
;
A
#
# COMPACT_ATOMS: atom_id res chain seq x y z
N MET A 1 8.25 33.13 7.40
CA MET A 1 8.58 31.72 7.11
C MET A 1 7.28 30.99 6.86
N THR A 2 7.12 30.31 5.73
CA THR A 2 5.96 29.45 5.48
C THR A 2 5.98 28.29 6.48
N ALA A 3 4.84 27.98 7.10
CA ALA A 3 4.74 26.86 8.04
C ALA A 3 5.14 25.55 7.35
N LYS A 4 5.87 24.68 8.04
CA LYS A 4 6.25 23.34 7.58
C LYS A 4 5.00 22.55 7.21
N LYS A 5 5.02 21.92 6.03
CA LYS A 5 3.94 21.07 5.53
C LYS A 5 4.48 19.66 5.30
N TYR A 6 3.66 18.64 5.63
CA TYR A 6 4.01 17.24 5.46
C TYR A 6 3.47 16.68 4.14
N ASP A 7 4.33 16.01 3.40
CA ASP A 7 4.05 15.39 2.10
C ASP A 7 3.78 13.89 2.21
N ALA A 8 4.07 13.28 3.39
CA ALA A 8 3.65 11.91 3.67
C ALA A 8 3.25 11.71 5.14
N VAL A 9 2.28 10.82 5.35
CA VAL A 9 1.78 10.36 6.66
C VAL A 9 1.99 8.85 6.77
N LEU A 10 2.68 8.41 7.82
CA LEU A 10 2.91 7.01 8.12
C LEU A 10 2.08 6.58 9.34
N ALA A 11 1.10 5.71 9.15
CA ALA A 11 0.22 5.26 10.23
C ALA A 11 0.84 4.09 11.00
N CYS A 12 1.44 4.37 12.16
CA CYS A 12 2.15 3.40 12.99
C CYS A 12 1.49 3.14 14.36
N GLY A 13 0.28 3.66 14.61
CA GLY A 13 -0.42 3.57 15.89
C GLY A 13 -1.01 2.18 16.24
N GLY A 14 -0.98 1.21 15.33
CA GLY A 14 -1.61 -0.09 15.50
C GLY A 14 -0.96 -0.99 16.57
N PHE A 15 -1.77 -1.78 17.29
CA PHE A 15 -1.31 -2.68 18.37
C PHE A 15 -0.50 -3.90 17.89
N GLY A 16 -0.54 -4.28 16.61
CA GLY A 16 0.22 -5.39 16.04
C GLY A 16 -0.05 -6.78 16.65
N THR A 17 -1.27 -7.00 17.16
CA THR A 17 -1.62 -8.18 18.01
C THR A 17 -1.38 -9.53 17.35
N ARG A 18 -1.62 -9.66 16.05
CA ARG A 18 -1.48 -10.91 15.28
C ARG A 18 -0.04 -11.44 15.15
N LEU A 19 0.96 -10.57 15.29
CA LEU A 19 2.39 -10.92 15.23
C LEU A 19 3.11 -10.86 16.57
N LYS A 20 2.38 -10.74 17.68
CA LYS A 20 2.96 -10.57 19.01
C LYS A 20 3.92 -11.70 19.41
N GLU A 21 3.70 -12.91 18.95
CA GLU A 21 4.62 -14.05 19.17
C GLU A 21 6.01 -13.82 18.57
N ILE A 22 6.08 -13.16 17.40
CA ILE A 22 7.34 -12.85 16.69
C ILE A 22 7.93 -11.57 17.23
N THR A 23 7.13 -10.48 17.25
CA THR A 23 7.62 -9.14 17.56
C THR A 23 7.80 -8.91 19.06
N LYS A 24 7.23 -9.80 19.91
CA LYS A 24 7.27 -9.74 21.38
C LYS A 24 6.86 -8.35 21.88
N ASP A 25 7.84 -7.62 22.42
CA ASP A 25 7.65 -6.28 23.00
C ASP A 25 8.00 -5.14 22.05
N THR A 26 8.42 -5.43 20.82
CA THR A 26 8.74 -4.42 19.80
C THR A 26 7.52 -4.08 18.96
N PRO A 27 7.17 -2.79 18.78
CA PRO A 27 6.14 -2.39 17.82
C PRO A 27 6.44 -2.94 16.42
N LYS A 28 5.42 -3.43 15.72
CA LYS A 28 5.57 -4.07 14.41
C LYS A 28 6.35 -3.21 13.40
N PRO A 29 6.09 -1.88 13.26
CA PRO A 29 6.85 -1.04 12.34
C PRO A 29 8.35 -0.92 12.66
N LEU A 30 8.74 -1.14 13.93
CA LEU A 30 10.12 -1.07 14.39
C LEU A 30 10.83 -2.43 14.37
N TYR A 31 10.08 -3.51 14.20
CA TYR A 31 10.67 -4.86 14.22
C TYR A 31 11.53 -5.10 12.97
N PRO A 32 12.79 -5.55 13.12
CA PRO A 32 13.68 -5.79 12.00
C PRO A 32 13.25 -7.03 11.18
N VAL A 33 13.22 -6.86 9.87
CA VAL A 33 13.02 -7.92 8.88
C VAL A 33 14.18 -7.87 7.90
N ALA A 34 14.93 -8.94 7.77
CA ALA A 34 16.17 -8.95 6.97
C ALA A 34 17.06 -7.71 7.28
N GLY A 35 17.33 -7.47 8.56
CA GLY A 35 18.28 -6.47 9.05
C GLY A 35 17.80 -5.01 9.16
N LYS A 36 16.60 -4.66 8.65
CA LYS A 36 16.04 -3.31 8.76
C LYS A 36 14.56 -3.35 9.12
N SER A 37 14.09 -2.38 9.89
CA SER A 37 12.66 -2.28 10.21
C SER A 37 11.82 -1.86 8.99
N THR A 38 10.51 -2.15 9.06
CA THR A 38 9.54 -1.72 8.03
C THR A 38 9.54 -0.20 7.90
N LEU A 39 9.53 0.51 9.03
CA LEU A 39 9.53 1.96 9.09
C LEU A 39 10.79 2.55 8.43
N GLU A 40 11.96 2.01 8.72
CA GLU A 40 13.21 2.46 8.11
C GLU A 40 13.21 2.26 6.59
N ARG A 41 12.70 1.11 6.10
CA ARG A 41 12.60 0.85 4.65
C ARG A 41 11.62 1.81 3.97
N CYS A 42 10.51 2.12 4.63
CA CYS A 42 9.55 3.10 4.13
C CYS A 42 10.21 4.48 4.00
N ILE A 43 10.89 4.97 5.02
CA ILE A 43 11.60 6.25 5.00
C ILE A 43 12.67 6.29 3.91
N GLN A 44 13.45 5.22 3.75
CA GLN A 44 14.44 5.10 2.69
C GLN A 44 13.83 5.23 1.29
N GLN A 45 12.65 4.62 1.06
CA GLN A 45 11.92 4.75 -0.20
C GLN A 45 11.42 6.18 -0.42
N LEU A 46 10.86 6.80 0.60
CA LEU A 46 10.34 8.17 0.52
C LEU A 46 11.48 9.17 0.26
N GLU A 47 12.62 9.02 0.93
CA GLU A 47 13.82 9.82 0.65
C GLU A 47 14.29 9.68 -0.80
N TYR A 48 14.35 8.44 -1.31
CA TYR A 48 14.74 8.16 -2.70
C TYR A 48 13.86 8.90 -3.73
N PHE A 49 12.57 9.10 -3.41
CA PHE A 49 11.63 9.83 -4.25
C PHE A 49 11.45 11.32 -3.87
N ASP A 50 12.43 11.88 -3.13
CA ASP A 50 12.52 13.31 -2.80
C ASP A 50 11.42 13.85 -1.87
N PHE A 51 10.74 12.99 -1.10
CA PHE A 51 9.90 13.45 0.01
C PHE A 51 10.73 14.19 1.05
N LYS A 52 10.21 15.28 1.61
CA LYS A 52 10.98 16.17 2.48
C LYS A 52 10.53 16.15 3.92
N ASN A 53 9.23 16.12 4.17
CA ASN A 53 8.66 16.22 5.49
C ASN A 53 7.67 15.11 5.75
N LEU A 54 8.01 14.22 6.65
CA LEU A 54 7.16 13.09 7.02
C LEU A 54 6.56 13.32 8.41
N ILE A 55 5.32 12.88 8.62
CA ILE A 55 4.72 12.77 9.93
C ILE A 55 4.34 11.32 10.21
N ILE A 56 4.77 10.80 11.35
CA ILE A 56 4.47 9.44 11.80
C ILE A 56 3.44 9.53 12.91
N THR A 57 2.27 8.93 12.69
CA THR A 57 1.26 8.84 13.73
C THR A 57 1.51 7.60 14.58
N ILE A 58 1.64 7.77 15.88
CA ILE A 58 1.94 6.71 16.84
C ILE A 58 0.96 6.76 18.01
N GLY A 59 0.77 5.65 18.68
CA GLY A 59 -0.04 5.53 19.90
C GLY A 59 0.61 4.51 20.83
N TYR A 60 0.45 3.25 20.53
CA TYR A 60 0.97 2.16 21.34
C TYR A 60 2.51 2.15 21.41
N LYS A 61 3.06 2.20 22.64
CA LYS A 61 4.53 2.17 22.91
C LYS A 61 5.32 3.32 22.28
N SER A 62 4.77 4.51 22.29
CA SER A 62 5.35 5.74 21.73
C SER A 62 6.82 5.95 22.08
N LYS A 63 7.24 5.71 23.32
CA LYS A 63 8.63 5.88 23.78
C LYS A 63 9.66 5.10 22.96
N LYS A 64 9.28 3.93 22.41
CA LYS A 64 10.18 3.15 21.54
C LYS A 64 10.34 3.79 20.17
N PHE A 65 9.28 4.45 19.67
CA PHE A 65 9.35 5.18 18.42
C PHE A 65 10.22 6.43 18.54
N LEU A 66 10.09 7.21 19.61
CA LEU A 66 10.85 8.45 19.80
C LEU A 66 12.35 8.22 19.61
N LYS A 67 12.94 7.29 20.39
CA LYS A 67 14.36 6.96 20.27
C LYS A 67 14.75 6.52 18.86
N PHE A 68 13.96 5.66 18.25
CA PHE A 68 14.25 5.12 16.92
C PHE A 68 14.19 6.21 15.83
N ILE A 69 13.25 7.14 15.94
CA ILE A 69 13.11 8.24 14.99
C ILE A 69 14.24 9.25 15.11
N ASP A 70 14.75 9.52 16.32
CA ASP A 70 15.93 10.35 16.50
C ASP A 70 17.15 9.77 15.76
N GLU A 71 17.33 8.43 15.78
CA GLU A 71 18.36 7.74 15.01
C GLU A 71 18.13 7.88 13.50
N LEU A 72 16.89 7.78 13.04
CA LEU A 72 16.55 7.91 11.61
C LEU A 72 16.72 9.34 11.10
N ASN A 73 16.37 10.35 11.88
CA ASN A 73 16.59 11.77 11.55
C ASN A 73 18.08 12.12 11.38
N GLN A 74 18.98 11.40 12.06
CA GLN A 74 20.42 11.56 11.86
C GLN A 74 20.93 10.82 10.62
N LYS A 75 20.23 9.78 10.20
CA LYS A 75 20.65 8.89 9.11
C LYS A 75 20.12 9.32 7.74
N TYR A 76 18.92 9.85 7.68
CA TYR A 76 18.21 10.22 6.46
C TYR A 76 18.05 11.74 6.36
N LYS A 77 17.98 12.26 5.14
CA LYS A 77 17.78 13.70 4.86
C LYS A 77 16.31 14.15 4.90
N VAL A 78 15.42 13.23 5.22
CA VAL A 78 14.00 13.50 5.38
C VAL A 78 13.77 14.00 6.79
N ASP A 79 12.99 15.07 6.93
CA ASP A 79 12.62 15.63 8.22
C ASP A 79 11.38 14.89 8.76
N ILE A 80 11.54 14.18 9.87
CA ILE A 80 10.54 13.27 10.41
C ILE A 80 10.00 13.83 11.73
N ASP A 81 8.71 14.16 11.75
CA ASP A 81 8.00 14.52 12.96
C ASP A 81 7.08 13.39 13.44
N ILE A 82 6.71 13.48 14.71
CA ILE A 82 5.82 12.52 15.36
C ILE A 82 4.53 13.23 15.75
N PHE A 83 3.41 12.57 15.49
CA PHE A 83 2.14 12.86 16.12
C PHE A 83 1.77 11.72 17.06
N GLU A 84 1.84 11.96 18.36
CA GLU A 84 1.44 10.99 19.37
C GLU A 84 -0.05 11.14 19.69
N GLU A 85 -0.81 10.06 19.52
CA GLU A 85 -2.22 9.99 19.85
C GLU A 85 -2.39 9.77 21.33
N GLU A 86 -2.98 10.73 22.05
CA GLU A 86 -3.32 10.59 23.48
C GLU A 86 -4.38 9.49 23.69
N ASN A 87 -5.35 9.43 22.79
CA ASN A 87 -6.37 8.39 22.73
C ASN A 87 -6.35 7.77 21.34
N PRO A 88 -6.67 6.47 21.18
CA PRO A 88 -6.69 5.82 19.87
C PRO A 88 -7.69 6.51 18.93
N LEU A 89 -7.19 7.16 17.89
CA LEU A 89 -7.99 7.80 16.84
C LEU A 89 -8.29 6.85 15.67
N GLY A 90 -7.84 5.59 15.77
CA GLY A 90 -7.86 4.64 14.67
C GLY A 90 -6.82 4.99 13.61
N GLU A 91 -6.84 4.27 12.49
CA GLU A 91 -5.83 4.43 11.44
C GLU A 91 -5.82 5.82 10.79
N CYS A 92 -7.00 6.42 10.59
CA CYS A 92 -7.13 7.68 9.85
C CYS A 92 -7.55 8.90 10.67
N GLY A 93 -7.94 8.73 11.94
CA GLY A 93 -8.47 9.84 12.74
C GLY A 93 -7.47 10.97 12.98
N ALA A 94 -6.19 10.65 13.10
CA ALA A 94 -5.11 11.62 13.23
C ALA A 94 -5.08 12.64 12.07
N LEU A 95 -5.52 12.26 10.86
CA LEU A 95 -5.51 13.12 9.68
C LEU A 95 -6.29 14.43 9.89
N TRP A 96 -7.40 14.41 10.62
CA TRP A 96 -8.16 15.64 10.92
C TRP A 96 -7.45 16.54 11.92
N VAL A 97 -6.70 15.97 12.84
CA VAL A 97 -5.93 16.75 13.83
C VAL A 97 -4.75 17.44 13.17
N ILE A 98 -4.06 16.76 12.25
CA ILE A 98 -2.87 17.29 11.58
C ILE A 98 -3.19 17.96 10.23
N LYS A 99 -4.45 18.06 9.82
CA LYS A 99 -4.90 18.49 8.47
C LYS A 99 -4.23 19.79 8.01
N ASP A 100 -4.15 20.78 8.88
CA ASP A 100 -3.58 22.09 8.54
C ASP A 100 -2.07 22.06 8.31
N LYS A 101 -1.41 20.98 8.75
CA LYS A 101 0.02 20.72 8.52
C LYS A 101 0.28 19.91 7.26
N LEU A 102 -0.73 19.34 6.60
CA LEU A 102 -0.56 18.53 5.40
C LEU A 102 -0.38 19.39 4.14
N CYS A 103 0.38 18.89 3.16
CA CYS A 103 0.37 19.40 1.79
C CYS A 103 -1.04 19.23 1.17
N ASN A 104 -1.30 19.93 0.06
CA ASN A 104 -2.58 19.77 -0.64
C ASN A 104 -2.79 18.33 -1.08
N ASP A 105 -1.77 17.74 -1.70
CA ASP A 105 -1.72 16.33 -2.00
C ASP A 105 -0.63 15.70 -1.13
N PHE A 106 -0.94 14.62 -0.46
CA PHE A 106 -0.02 13.90 0.39
C PHE A 106 -0.20 12.38 0.23
N VAL A 107 0.85 11.64 0.53
CA VAL A 107 0.79 10.17 0.56
C VAL A 107 0.46 9.69 1.97
N PHE A 108 -0.49 8.79 2.08
CA PHE A 108 -0.77 8.05 3.31
C PHE A 108 -0.34 6.59 3.15
N ILE A 109 0.39 6.07 4.12
CA ILE A 109 0.96 4.72 4.09
C ILE A 109 0.70 4.00 5.40
N ASN A 110 0.18 2.78 5.33
CA ASN A 110 0.09 1.89 6.50
C ASN A 110 1.50 1.44 6.93
N GLY A 111 1.82 1.63 8.21
CA GLY A 111 3.16 1.43 8.76
C GLY A 111 3.65 -0.02 8.82
N ASP A 112 2.84 -0.98 8.37
CA ASP A 112 3.17 -2.41 8.38
C ASP A 112 3.48 -2.99 6.99
N LEU A 113 3.66 -2.14 6.00
CA LEU A 113 3.93 -2.52 4.62
C LEU A 113 5.42 -2.62 4.31
N ILE A 114 5.78 -3.62 3.54
CA ILE A 114 7.02 -3.66 2.77
C ILE A 114 6.65 -3.45 1.31
N PHE A 115 7.25 -2.44 0.70
CA PHE A 115 6.96 -2.08 -0.67
C PHE A 115 8.20 -1.52 -1.39
N SER A 116 8.12 -1.50 -2.72
CA SER A 116 9.07 -0.82 -3.59
C SER A 116 8.30 -0.32 -4.81
N ILE A 117 7.75 0.90 -4.72
CA ILE A 117 6.91 1.50 -5.76
C ILE A 117 7.51 2.81 -6.26
N ASN A 118 7.22 3.16 -7.52
CA ASN A 118 7.64 4.42 -8.10
C ASN A 118 6.67 5.56 -7.76
N PHE A 119 6.96 6.31 -6.70
CA PHE A 119 6.11 7.43 -6.27
C PHE A 119 6.03 8.58 -7.29
N LYS A 120 7.03 8.76 -8.16
CA LYS A 120 6.96 9.76 -9.24
C LYS A 120 5.85 9.42 -10.24
N LYS A 121 5.73 8.13 -10.59
CA LYS A 121 4.64 7.65 -11.47
C LYS A 121 3.27 7.76 -10.78
N LEU A 122 3.19 7.41 -9.51
CA LEU A 122 1.96 7.57 -8.72
C LEU A 122 1.51 9.04 -8.64
N SER A 123 2.44 9.95 -8.31
CA SER A 123 2.14 11.39 -8.24
C SER A 123 1.74 11.96 -9.59
N PHE A 124 2.44 11.58 -10.67
CA PHE A 124 2.07 11.99 -12.03
C PHE A 124 0.66 11.50 -12.42
N PHE A 125 0.34 10.24 -12.08
CA PHE A 125 -0.99 9.67 -12.32
C PHE A 125 -2.08 10.45 -11.58
N HIS A 126 -1.88 10.72 -10.29
CA HIS A 126 -2.79 11.47 -9.44
C HIS A 126 -3.06 12.88 -9.98
N MET A 127 -1.98 13.61 -10.30
CA MET A 127 -2.07 14.98 -10.83
C MET A 127 -2.73 15.03 -12.22
N ARG A 128 -2.36 14.11 -13.12
CA ARG A 128 -2.91 14.05 -14.49
C ARG A 128 -4.43 13.88 -14.49
N LEU A 129 -4.97 13.16 -13.53
CA LEU A 129 -6.41 12.92 -13.38
C LEU A 129 -7.10 13.98 -12.49
N SER A 130 -6.36 14.97 -11.97
CA SER A 130 -6.86 15.91 -10.96
C SER A 130 -7.59 15.19 -9.84
N SER A 131 -7.05 14.04 -9.45
CA SER A 131 -7.68 13.11 -8.51
C SER A 131 -7.77 13.72 -7.13
N LYS A 132 -8.88 13.48 -6.41
CA LYS A 132 -8.98 13.80 -5.00
C LYS A 132 -8.57 12.63 -4.11
N LEU A 133 -8.68 11.40 -4.64
CA LEU A 133 -8.30 10.19 -3.94
C LEU A 133 -7.85 9.13 -4.95
N THR A 134 -6.58 8.73 -4.83
CA THR A 134 -6.01 7.64 -5.62
C THR A 134 -5.63 6.49 -4.68
N LEU A 135 -6.15 5.31 -4.98
CA LEU A 135 -5.78 4.07 -4.31
C LEU A 135 -4.61 3.44 -5.06
N VAL A 136 -3.58 3.02 -4.36
CA VAL A 136 -2.62 2.07 -4.93
C VAL A 136 -3.21 0.68 -4.79
N THR A 137 -3.35 -0.01 -5.90
CA THR A 137 -3.96 -1.35 -5.95
C THR A 137 -3.02 -2.34 -6.63
N HIS A 138 -3.20 -3.60 -6.33
CA HIS A 138 -2.45 -4.70 -6.92
C HIS A 138 -3.32 -5.95 -7.02
N THR A 139 -2.90 -6.94 -7.80
CA THR A 139 -3.55 -8.25 -7.78
C THR A 139 -3.39 -8.89 -6.41
N SER A 140 -4.51 -9.22 -5.76
CA SER A 140 -4.48 -9.88 -4.44
C SER A 140 -4.26 -11.38 -4.59
N ASP A 141 -3.31 -11.92 -3.83
CA ASP A 141 -3.09 -13.38 -3.67
C ASP A 141 -3.96 -13.97 -2.55
N HIS A 142 -4.75 -13.15 -1.86
CA HIS A 142 -5.70 -13.55 -0.80
C HIS A 142 -6.97 -12.66 -0.83
N PRO A 143 -7.78 -12.76 -1.90
CA PRO A 143 -8.93 -11.88 -2.11
C PRO A 143 -9.98 -11.96 -0.98
N ASP A 144 -10.13 -13.11 -0.33
CA ASP A 144 -11.10 -13.31 0.75
C ASP A 144 -10.76 -12.53 2.05
N ASP A 145 -9.48 -12.16 2.24
CA ASP A 145 -8.99 -11.36 3.40
C ASP A 145 -8.53 -9.96 2.98
N SER A 146 -9.00 -9.46 1.83
CA SER A 146 -8.62 -8.15 1.29
C SER A 146 -9.84 -7.28 1.06
N ASP A 147 -9.68 -5.97 1.27
CA ASP A 147 -10.60 -4.99 0.70
C ASP A 147 -10.30 -4.89 -0.80
N LEU A 148 -11.32 -5.04 -1.63
CA LEU A 148 -11.18 -5.12 -3.09
C LEU A 148 -11.88 -3.96 -3.78
N VAL A 149 -11.43 -3.64 -4.99
CA VAL A 149 -12.06 -2.66 -5.88
C VAL A 149 -12.27 -3.25 -7.27
N SER A 150 -13.36 -2.82 -7.91
CA SER A 150 -13.64 -3.12 -9.32
C SER A 150 -13.28 -1.90 -10.16
N VAL A 151 -12.50 -2.15 -11.22
CA VAL A 151 -12.02 -1.12 -12.16
C VAL A 151 -12.16 -1.67 -13.58
N PRO A 152 -13.37 -1.92 -14.08
CA PRO A 152 -13.56 -2.61 -15.35
C PRO A 152 -13.12 -1.77 -16.55
N ASN A 153 -13.20 -0.44 -16.46
CA ASN A 153 -12.95 0.49 -17.55
C ASN A 153 -11.79 1.45 -17.22
N GLY A 154 -10.56 0.94 -17.26
CA GLY A 154 -9.37 1.77 -17.12
C GLY A 154 -8.93 2.03 -15.69
N THR A 155 -9.21 3.19 -15.11
CA THR A 155 -8.65 3.61 -13.80
C THR A 155 -9.69 4.09 -12.79
N LEU A 156 -10.92 4.32 -13.21
CA LEU A 156 -12.00 4.76 -12.33
C LEU A 156 -12.52 3.57 -11.50
N VAL A 157 -12.61 3.76 -10.19
CA VAL A 157 -13.20 2.76 -9.29
C VAL A 157 -14.73 2.80 -9.43
N GLU A 158 -15.32 1.71 -9.89
CA GLU A 158 -16.76 1.57 -10.07
C GLU A 158 -17.45 0.87 -8.90
N ASN A 159 -16.75 0.00 -8.18
CA ASN A 159 -17.28 -0.66 -6.98
C ASN A 159 -16.16 -0.89 -5.94
N ILE A 160 -16.59 -0.96 -4.67
CA ILE A 160 -15.73 -1.31 -3.53
C ILE A 160 -16.35 -2.50 -2.77
N PHE A 161 -15.51 -3.42 -2.36
CA PHE A 161 -15.92 -4.63 -1.63
C PHE A 161 -15.11 -4.71 -0.33
N LEU A 162 -15.78 -4.52 0.80
CA LEU A 162 -15.14 -4.61 2.10
C LEU A 162 -14.95 -6.08 2.49
N LYS A 163 -13.78 -6.43 3.01
CA LYS A 163 -13.47 -7.80 3.43
C LYS A 163 -14.48 -8.38 4.43
N SER A 164 -15.14 -7.56 5.23
CA SER A 164 -16.21 -7.98 6.14
C SER A 164 -17.45 -8.54 5.42
N ASN A 165 -17.61 -8.23 4.14
CA ASN A 165 -18.78 -8.57 3.32
C ASN A 165 -18.44 -9.58 2.20
N ASN A 166 -17.18 -9.99 2.08
CA ASN A 166 -16.67 -10.78 0.94
C ASN A 166 -17.15 -12.25 0.88
N LYS A 167 -18.01 -12.71 1.79
CA LYS A 167 -18.55 -14.08 1.74
C LYS A 167 -19.36 -14.41 0.47
N ASN A 168 -19.71 -13.39 -0.34
CA ASN A 168 -20.46 -13.51 -1.60
C ASN A 168 -19.89 -12.61 -2.70
N SER A 169 -18.59 -12.30 -2.71
CA SER A 169 -18.02 -11.44 -3.75
C SER A 169 -18.16 -12.08 -5.11
N GLU A 170 -18.97 -11.47 -5.96
CA GLU A 170 -19.03 -11.75 -7.39
C GLU A 170 -17.58 -11.78 -7.94
N LYS A 171 -17.27 -12.79 -8.73
CA LYS A 171 -15.95 -13.16 -9.22
C LYS A 171 -15.19 -12.12 -10.07
N ASN A 172 -15.58 -10.83 -10.01
CA ASN A 172 -15.12 -9.79 -10.91
C ASN A 172 -14.34 -8.65 -10.25
N ALA A 173 -14.07 -8.69 -8.94
CA ALA A 173 -13.26 -7.69 -8.25
C ALA A 173 -11.90 -8.30 -7.88
N TYR A 174 -10.88 -7.97 -8.63
CA TYR A 174 -9.57 -8.64 -8.51
C TYR A 174 -8.46 -7.76 -7.94
N LEU A 175 -8.68 -6.45 -7.79
CA LEU A 175 -7.66 -5.55 -7.30
C LEU A 175 -7.80 -5.33 -5.81
N GLY A 176 -6.77 -5.74 -5.08
CA GLY A 176 -6.65 -5.53 -3.64
C GLY A 176 -6.18 -4.11 -3.31
N ASN A 177 -6.74 -3.53 -2.25
CA ASN A 177 -6.21 -2.31 -1.64
C ASN A 177 -4.87 -2.59 -0.97
N SER A 178 -3.85 -1.82 -1.33
CA SER A 178 -2.49 -2.00 -0.80
C SER A 178 -2.25 -1.38 0.57
N GLY A 179 -3.09 -0.44 1.01
CA GLY A 179 -2.84 0.40 2.18
C GLY A 179 -1.94 1.61 1.91
N ILE A 180 -1.74 1.96 0.63
CA ILE A 180 -1.06 3.19 0.19
C ILE A 180 -2.07 4.03 -0.59
N PHE A 181 -2.17 5.31 -0.24
CA PHE A 181 -3.13 6.24 -0.82
C PHE A 181 -2.46 7.55 -1.16
N MET A 182 -2.87 8.17 -2.26
CA MET A 182 -2.56 9.57 -2.50
C MET A 182 -3.85 10.38 -2.32
N ILE A 183 -3.84 11.33 -1.41
CA ILE A 183 -5.02 12.01 -0.89
C ILE A 183 -4.85 13.52 -1.05
N ASN A 184 -5.81 14.16 -1.72
CA ASN A 184 -5.94 15.60 -1.65
C ASN A 184 -6.65 15.99 -0.34
N LYS A 185 -6.08 16.92 0.43
CA LYS A 185 -6.60 17.25 1.77
C LYS A 185 -8.04 17.79 1.78
N GLU A 186 -8.54 18.30 0.65
CA GLU A 186 -9.96 18.70 0.52
C GLU A 186 -10.92 17.52 0.77
N VAL A 187 -10.46 16.28 0.63
CA VAL A 187 -11.24 15.10 1.01
C VAL A 187 -11.61 15.15 2.49
N LEU A 188 -10.69 15.60 3.34
CA LEU A 188 -10.93 15.73 4.78
C LEU A 188 -11.95 16.84 5.11
N ASP A 189 -12.02 17.88 4.27
CA ASP A 189 -13.01 18.96 4.42
C ASP A 189 -14.44 18.52 4.06
N LYS A 190 -14.56 17.53 3.17
CA LYS A 190 -15.85 16.98 2.75
C LYS A 190 -16.42 15.96 3.75
N LEU A 191 -15.61 15.50 4.67
CA LEU A 191 -15.97 14.46 5.64
C LEU A 191 -15.90 15.01 7.06
N THR A 192 -16.83 14.60 7.91
CA THR A 192 -16.71 14.81 9.35
C THR A 192 -15.66 13.85 9.91
N ALA A 193 -14.83 14.31 10.85
CA ALA A 193 -13.86 13.46 11.53
C ALA A 193 -14.54 12.19 12.08
N PRO A 194 -13.91 11.01 11.96
CA PRO A 194 -14.50 9.78 12.47
C PRO A 194 -14.64 9.84 14.00
N LYS A 195 -15.72 9.25 14.50
CA LYS A 195 -15.81 8.97 15.93
C LYS A 195 -14.91 7.77 16.25
N GLU A 196 -14.44 7.66 17.48
CA GLU A 196 -13.53 6.59 17.93
C GLU A 196 -13.93 5.19 17.46
N LYS A 197 -15.23 4.87 17.48
CA LYS A 197 -15.77 3.58 17.00
C LYS A 197 -15.79 3.42 15.47
N ASP A 198 -15.67 4.51 14.70
CA ASP A 198 -15.79 4.50 13.24
C ASP A 198 -14.42 4.49 12.54
N SER A 199 -13.36 4.84 13.25
CA SER A 199 -12.02 5.09 12.71
C SER A 199 -11.18 3.82 12.50
N LYS A 200 -11.73 2.80 11.86
CA LYS A 200 -11.04 1.52 11.68
C LYS A 200 -9.91 1.59 10.67
N SER A 201 -10.16 2.11 9.47
CA SER A 201 -9.14 2.23 8.43
C SER A 201 -9.47 3.33 7.44
N VAL A 202 -8.46 3.79 6.69
CA VAL A 202 -8.65 4.75 5.58
C VAL A 202 -9.64 4.18 4.58
N PHE A 203 -9.52 2.91 4.22
CA PHE A 203 -10.41 2.29 3.24
C PHE A 203 -11.87 2.24 3.74
N HIS A 204 -12.09 1.77 4.95
CA HIS A 204 -13.44 1.60 5.50
C HIS A 204 -14.12 2.92 5.86
N PHE A 205 -13.37 3.98 6.07
CA PHE A 205 -13.94 5.28 6.43
C PHE A 205 -13.83 6.29 5.27
N ILE A 206 -12.64 6.64 4.83
CA ILE A 206 -12.45 7.69 3.82
C ILE A 206 -12.93 7.19 2.45
N VAL A 207 -12.39 6.08 1.96
CA VAL A 207 -12.70 5.56 0.62
C VAL A 207 -14.19 5.28 0.49
N LYS A 208 -14.78 4.58 1.45
CA LYS A 208 -16.20 4.26 1.44
C LYS A 208 -17.07 5.52 1.40
N LYS A 209 -16.80 6.52 2.26
CA LYS A 209 -17.61 7.75 2.31
C LYS A 209 -17.45 8.61 1.05
N ILE A 210 -16.24 8.72 0.51
CA ILE A 210 -15.98 9.44 -0.75
C ILE A 210 -16.72 8.74 -1.90
N PHE A 211 -16.72 7.41 -1.91
CA PHE A 211 -17.51 6.63 -2.88
C PHE A 211 -19.01 6.88 -2.75
N GLU A 212 -19.55 6.86 -1.53
CA GLU A 212 -20.96 7.17 -1.24
C GLU A 212 -21.35 8.59 -1.68
N LEU A 213 -20.45 9.56 -1.58
CA LEU A 213 -20.63 10.93 -2.07
C LEU A 213 -20.50 11.06 -3.60
N LYS A 214 -20.29 9.95 -4.31
CA LYS A 214 -20.08 9.91 -5.78
C LYS A 214 -18.93 10.79 -6.27
N ILE A 215 -17.90 10.96 -5.47
CA ILE A 215 -16.66 11.61 -5.85
C ILE A 215 -15.77 10.55 -6.50
N ASN A 216 -15.23 10.88 -7.67
CA ASN A 216 -14.38 9.96 -8.42
C ASN A 216 -13.16 9.52 -7.59
N ILE A 217 -12.97 8.21 -7.49
CA ILE A 217 -11.82 7.56 -6.89
C ILE A 217 -11.09 6.85 -8.01
N TYR A 218 -9.77 7.01 -8.06
CA TYR A 218 -8.95 6.37 -9.09
C TYR A 218 -8.07 5.30 -8.51
N SER A 219 -7.85 4.24 -9.27
CA SER A 219 -6.99 3.12 -8.95
C SER A 219 -5.69 3.23 -9.75
N TYR A 220 -4.58 3.41 -9.07
CA TYR A 220 -3.24 3.20 -9.61
C TYR A 220 -2.87 1.73 -9.43
N ASN A 221 -3.22 0.92 -10.45
CA ASN A 221 -2.90 -0.50 -10.42
C ASN A 221 -1.42 -0.70 -10.78
N THR A 222 -0.70 -1.42 -9.91
CA THR A 222 0.72 -1.69 -10.09
C THR A 222 1.06 -3.16 -9.87
N THR A 223 2.06 -3.64 -10.61
CA THR A 223 2.70 -4.95 -10.40
C THR A 223 3.95 -4.84 -9.53
N GLU A 224 4.30 -3.64 -9.07
CA GLU A 224 5.43 -3.43 -8.17
C GLU A 224 5.21 -4.12 -6.82
N TYR A 225 6.29 -4.34 -6.09
CA TYR A 225 6.20 -5.10 -4.84
C TYR A 225 5.48 -4.32 -3.74
N ILE A 226 4.41 -4.89 -3.21
CA ILE A 226 3.69 -4.40 -2.04
C ILE A 226 3.17 -5.60 -1.26
N LYS A 227 3.55 -5.73 0.00
CA LYS A 227 3.07 -6.80 0.90
C LYS A 227 2.92 -6.28 2.32
N ASP A 228 1.82 -6.64 2.97
CA ASP A 228 1.68 -6.47 4.42
C ASP A 228 2.33 -7.65 5.17
N MET A 229 2.72 -7.40 6.40
CA MET A 229 3.26 -8.42 7.29
C MET A 229 2.24 -8.80 8.39
N GLY A 230 0.96 -8.90 8.05
CA GLY A 230 -0.12 -9.10 9.01
C GLY A 230 -0.16 -10.48 9.69
N THR A 231 0.45 -11.51 9.09
CA THR A 231 0.48 -12.88 9.60
C THR A 231 1.89 -13.45 9.60
N LYS A 232 2.13 -14.52 10.38
CA LYS A 232 3.43 -15.22 10.41
C LYS A 232 3.86 -15.70 9.02
N THR A 233 2.95 -16.25 8.25
CA THR A 233 3.23 -16.74 6.90
C THR A 233 3.65 -15.59 5.96
N ARG A 234 2.94 -14.45 6.01
CA ARG A 234 3.31 -13.25 5.22
C ARG A 234 4.64 -12.68 5.66
N PHE A 235 4.89 -12.63 6.98
CA PHE A 235 6.16 -12.19 7.53
C PHE A 235 7.34 -13.00 6.98
N LEU A 236 7.28 -14.33 7.07
CA LEU A 236 8.35 -15.23 6.57
C LEU A 236 8.52 -15.13 5.05
N LYS A 237 7.43 -14.95 4.30
CA LYS A 237 7.50 -14.72 2.86
C LYS A 237 8.22 -13.42 2.53
N VAL A 238 7.86 -12.32 3.18
CA VAL A 238 8.49 -11.00 2.98
C VAL A 238 9.97 -11.05 3.35
N GLU A 239 10.34 -11.71 4.44
CA GLU A 239 11.73 -11.87 4.85
C GLU A 239 12.55 -12.58 3.76
N LYS A 240 12.04 -13.72 3.25
CA LYS A 240 12.66 -14.45 2.12
C LYS A 240 12.75 -13.61 0.84
N ASP A 241 11.70 -12.84 0.52
CA ASP A 241 11.67 -11.97 -0.66
C ASP A 241 12.72 -10.85 -0.56
N LEU A 242 12.94 -10.30 0.64
CA LEU A 242 14.00 -9.32 0.92
C LEU A 242 15.39 -9.94 0.77
N GLU A 243 15.63 -11.12 1.35
CA GLU A 243 16.91 -11.85 1.25
C GLU A 243 17.27 -12.16 -0.21
N ASN A 244 16.27 -12.50 -1.02
CA ASN A 244 16.44 -12.77 -2.46
C ASN A 244 16.42 -11.50 -3.33
N ASN A 245 16.38 -10.33 -2.72
CA ASN A 245 16.30 -9.03 -3.40
C ASN A 245 15.09 -8.86 -4.35
N LEU A 246 14.03 -9.64 -4.17
CA LEU A 246 12.83 -9.61 -5.01
C LEU A 246 12.03 -8.32 -4.81
N VAL A 247 12.04 -7.77 -3.59
CA VAL A 247 11.35 -6.51 -3.26
C VAL A 247 11.82 -5.37 -4.18
N TYR A 248 13.12 -5.22 -4.33
CA TYR A 248 13.69 -4.11 -5.13
C TYR A 248 13.74 -4.41 -6.63
N LYS A 249 13.84 -5.69 -7.01
CA LYS A 249 13.76 -6.09 -8.43
C LYS A 249 12.37 -5.87 -9.02
N ASN A 250 11.34 -5.98 -8.20
CA ASN A 250 9.96 -5.81 -8.64
C ASN A 250 9.49 -4.34 -8.52
N ASN A 251 10.23 -3.44 -9.16
CA ASN A 251 9.97 -2.00 -9.21
C ASN A 251 10.15 -1.51 -10.65
N TYR A 252 9.35 -0.55 -11.09
CA TYR A 252 9.40 -0.02 -12.47
C TYR A 252 10.70 0.70 -12.84
N ASP A 253 11.52 1.11 -11.87
CA ASP A 253 12.85 1.68 -12.13
C ASP A 253 13.91 0.60 -12.33
N PHE A 254 13.63 -0.65 -11.96
CA PHE A 254 14.54 -1.75 -12.14
C PHE A 254 14.39 -2.36 -13.55
N LYS A 255 15.47 -2.27 -14.34
CA LYS A 255 15.48 -2.86 -15.70
C LYS A 255 15.42 -4.38 -15.61
N GLN A 256 14.37 -4.97 -16.14
CA GLN A 256 14.18 -6.40 -16.27
C GLN A 256 14.70 -6.91 -17.60
N LYS A 257 15.29 -8.12 -17.59
CA LYS A 257 15.49 -8.87 -18.83
C LYS A 257 14.15 -9.52 -19.21
N ALA A 258 13.77 -9.42 -20.48
CA ALA A 258 12.57 -10.04 -21.01
C ALA A 258 12.92 -11.02 -22.11
N LEU A 259 12.29 -12.19 -22.07
CA LEU A 259 12.29 -13.15 -23.15
C LEU A 259 10.86 -13.20 -23.72
N PHE A 260 10.74 -12.88 -24.99
CA PHE A 260 9.48 -13.02 -25.72
C PHE A 260 9.52 -14.35 -26.46
N VAL A 261 8.57 -15.20 -26.14
CA VAL A 261 8.46 -16.54 -26.75
C VAL A 261 7.08 -16.66 -27.34
N ASP A 262 7.01 -17.09 -28.59
CA ASP A 262 5.75 -17.47 -29.22
C ASP A 262 5.19 -18.71 -28.51
N ARG A 263 3.88 -18.76 -28.33
CA ARG A 263 3.22 -19.84 -27.60
C ARG A 263 2.87 -21.03 -28.51
N ASP A 264 2.13 -20.72 -29.58
CA ASP A 264 1.50 -21.75 -30.40
C ASP A 264 2.54 -22.39 -31.32
N ASN A 265 2.63 -23.72 -31.30
CA ASN A 265 3.66 -24.52 -31.99
C ASN A 265 5.12 -24.19 -31.63
N THR A 266 5.31 -23.37 -30.57
CA THR A 266 6.62 -23.13 -29.94
C THR A 266 6.68 -23.75 -28.56
N LEU A 267 5.74 -23.45 -27.68
CA LEU A 267 5.64 -24.02 -26.31
C LEU A 267 4.57 -25.10 -26.22
N ILE A 268 3.50 -24.96 -26.97
CA ILE A 268 2.37 -25.88 -26.98
C ILE A 268 2.03 -26.28 -28.42
N TYR A 269 1.53 -27.51 -28.59
CA TYR A 269 0.96 -27.94 -29.89
C TYR A 269 -0.36 -27.22 -30.12
N CYS A 270 -0.49 -26.60 -31.29
CA CYS A 270 -1.71 -25.96 -31.76
C CYS A 270 -1.96 -26.36 -33.20
N ASP A 271 -3.14 -26.92 -33.50
CA ASP A 271 -3.52 -27.24 -34.88
C ASP A 271 -3.81 -25.93 -35.64
N LYS A 272 -3.58 -25.96 -36.96
CA LYS A 272 -3.86 -24.80 -37.81
C LYS A 272 -5.33 -24.43 -37.66
N ASP A 273 -5.57 -23.15 -37.31
CA ASP A 273 -6.88 -22.56 -37.18
C ASP A 273 -7.68 -22.89 -35.89
N GLU A 274 -7.09 -23.61 -34.93
CA GLU A 274 -7.70 -23.85 -33.62
C GLU A 274 -6.96 -23.11 -32.50
N TYR A 275 -7.64 -22.16 -31.85
CA TYR A 275 -7.13 -21.55 -30.64
C TYR A 275 -7.44 -22.41 -29.42
N ILE A 276 -6.42 -22.76 -28.64
CA ILE A 276 -6.63 -23.49 -27.39
C ILE A 276 -7.17 -22.50 -26.32
N LEU A 277 -8.46 -22.60 -26.05
CA LEU A 277 -9.18 -21.75 -25.10
C LEU A 277 -9.31 -22.39 -23.72
N ASN A 278 -8.93 -23.66 -23.56
CA ASN A 278 -9.09 -24.42 -22.32
C ASN A 278 -7.77 -25.06 -21.90
N SER A 279 -7.37 -24.85 -20.64
CA SER A 279 -6.14 -25.41 -20.07
C SER A 279 -6.10 -26.95 -20.06
N LEU A 280 -7.26 -27.62 -20.08
CA LEU A 280 -7.35 -29.10 -20.15
C LEU A 280 -6.86 -29.66 -21.48
N ASN A 281 -6.85 -28.87 -22.56
CA ASN A 281 -6.41 -29.25 -23.88
C ASN A 281 -4.96 -28.87 -24.20
N LEU A 282 -4.22 -28.30 -23.23
CA LEU A 282 -2.82 -27.93 -23.42
C LEU A 282 -1.93 -29.16 -23.52
N LYS A 283 -1.18 -29.26 -24.62
CA LYS A 283 -0.12 -30.27 -24.83
C LYS A 283 1.20 -29.51 -25.02
N PHE A 284 2.12 -29.68 -24.10
CA PHE A 284 3.42 -29.02 -24.16
C PHE A 284 4.37 -29.71 -25.17
N ILE A 285 5.23 -28.90 -25.75
CA ILE A 285 6.34 -29.37 -26.58
C ILE A 285 7.56 -29.50 -25.69
N ASP A 286 7.74 -30.64 -25.03
CA ASP A 286 8.76 -30.89 -24.00
C ASP A 286 10.20 -30.58 -24.44
N LYS A 287 10.47 -30.55 -25.74
CA LYS A 287 11.80 -30.20 -26.29
C LYS A 287 12.12 -28.70 -26.13
N ASN A 288 11.11 -27.86 -25.96
CA ASN A 288 11.22 -26.39 -25.97
C ASN A 288 11.02 -25.79 -24.58
N ILE A 289 10.74 -26.62 -23.57
CA ILE A 289 10.60 -26.24 -22.15
C ILE A 289 11.78 -26.77 -21.34
#